data_64a93a878ac4fdc23de7551e208e932a
#
_entry.id   64a93a878ac4fdc23de7551e208e932a
#
_cell.length_a   1.000
_cell.length_b   1.000
_cell.length_c   1.000
_cell.angle_alpha   90.00
_cell.angle_beta   90.00
_cell.angle_gamma   90.00
#
_symmetry.space_group_name_H-M   'P 1'
#
loop_
_entity.id
_entity.type
_entity.pdbx_description
1 polymer ?
#
loop_
_entity_poly.entity_id
_entity_poly.type
_entity_poly.pdbx_seq_one_letter_code
_entity_poly.pdbx_strand_id
1 'polypeptide(L)'
;TGKTYVYIKTMFELNKQYGWSKFIIVVPSIAIREGVAKSFKMLEEHFMEHYGKKARWFIYNSANLQQLDSFSADSGLSVMIINTQAFAASMKEGGKSKESRIIYSKRDEFGSRRPIDVISANHPIVIMDEPQKMEGDATQAGIKRFNPLFVLNYSATHKTKHDTIYALDALDAYRQKLVKRIHVKGFEVKNLK
;
A
#
# COMPACT_ATOMS: atom_id res chain seq x y z
N THR A 1 11.52 3.43 9.02
CA THR A 1 11.91 4.54 8.13
C THR A 1 12.54 3.99 6.86
N GLY A 2 12.28 4.62 5.71
CA GLY A 2 12.80 4.15 4.42
C GLY A 2 11.94 3.12 3.69
N LYS A 3 10.96 2.48 4.33
CA LYS A 3 10.08 1.47 3.69
C LYS A 3 9.39 2.00 2.43
N THR A 4 8.86 3.22 2.48
CA THR A 4 8.18 3.84 1.33
C THR A 4 9.11 3.95 0.12
N TYR A 5 10.34 4.39 0.33
CA TYR A 5 11.34 4.42 -0.74
C TYR A 5 11.60 3.02 -1.31
N VAL A 6 11.75 2.03 -0.43
CA VAL A 6 12.06 0.64 -0.83
C VAL A 6 10.94 0.06 -1.68
N TYR A 7 9.67 0.18 -1.27
CA TYR A 7 8.61 -0.40 -2.08
C TYR A 7 8.33 0.38 -3.38
N ILE A 8 8.53 1.71 -3.40
CA ILE A 8 8.47 2.46 -4.66
C ILE A 8 9.59 1.98 -5.61
N LYS A 9 10.81 1.84 -5.11
CA LYS A 9 11.91 1.28 -5.90
C LYS A 9 11.59 -0.13 -6.40
N THR A 10 11.02 -0.99 -5.56
CA THR A 10 10.59 -2.34 -5.94
C THR A 10 9.60 -2.32 -7.11
N MET A 11 8.64 -1.39 -7.12
CA MET A 11 7.72 -1.25 -8.26
C MET A 11 8.45 -0.92 -9.57
N PHE A 12 9.41 0.01 -9.53
CA PHE A 12 10.22 0.35 -10.70
C PHE A 12 11.09 -0.81 -11.16
N GLU A 13 11.70 -1.54 -10.24
CA GLU A 13 12.50 -2.73 -10.58
C GLU A 13 11.64 -3.84 -11.20
N LEU A 14 10.48 -4.14 -10.62
CA LEU A 14 9.55 -5.13 -11.16
C LEU A 14 9.04 -4.72 -12.56
N ASN A 15 8.76 -3.45 -12.76
CA ASN A 15 8.40 -2.94 -14.08
C ASN A 15 9.56 -3.06 -15.08
N LYS A 16 10.78 -2.73 -14.67
CA LYS A 16 11.98 -2.83 -15.52
C LYS A 16 12.28 -4.26 -15.94
N GLN A 17 12.17 -5.21 -15.00
CA GLN A 17 12.57 -6.60 -15.23
C GLN A 17 11.47 -7.45 -15.87
N TYR A 18 10.22 -7.23 -15.50
CA TYR A 18 9.10 -8.11 -15.87
C TYR A 18 8.00 -7.39 -16.67
N GLY A 19 8.07 -6.08 -16.81
CA GLY A 19 7.05 -5.29 -17.47
C GLY A 19 5.76 -5.10 -16.65
N TRP A 20 5.71 -5.56 -15.41
CA TRP A 20 4.52 -5.39 -14.56
C TRP A 20 4.30 -3.92 -14.25
N SER A 21 3.10 -3.43 -14.49
CA SER A 21 2.81 -1.99 -14.47
C SER A 21 1.66 -1.58 -13.56
N LYS A 22 0.89 -2.53 -13.00
CA LYS A 22 -0.28 -2.23 -12.17
C LYS A 22 -0.03 -2.58 -10.72
N PHE A 23 -0.03 -1.54 -9.88
CA PHE A 23 0.27 -1.67 -8.46
C PHE A 23 -0.82 -1.03 -7.60
N ILE A 24 -1.12 -1.65 -6.47
CA ILE A 24 -2.01 -1.10 -5.45
C ILE A 24 -1.24 -1.03 -4.13
N ILE A 25 -1.18 0.15 -3.53
CA ILE A 25 -0.64 0.32 -2.18
C ILE A 25 -1.82 0.41 -1.22
N VAL A 26 -1.90 -0.56 -0.31
CA VAL A 26 -2.90 -0.62 0.75
C VAL A 26 -2.29 -0.09 2.03
N VAL A 27 -2.95 0.89 2.63
CA VAL A 27 -2.52 1.57 3.86
C VAL A 27 -3.61 1.50 4.94
N PRO A 28 -3.23 1.48 6.24
CA PRO A 28 -4.19 1.34 7.33
C PRO A 28 -4.93 2.66 7.67
N SER A 29 -4.42 3.80 7.25
CA SER A 29 -5.01 5.09 7.64
C SER A 29 -4.81 6.18 6.60
N ILE A 30 -5.64 7.22 6.69
CA ILE A 30 -5.56 8.41 5.83
C ILE A 30 -4.22 9.12 6.00
N ALA A 31 -3.71 9.24 7.22
CA ALA A 31 -2.43 9.90 7.48
C ALA A 31 -1.25 9.21 6.76
N ILE A 32 -1.22 7.87 6.78
CA ILE A 32 -0.21 7.10 6.06
C ILE A 32 -0.41 7.25 4.55
N ARG A 33 -1.64 7.25 4.07
CA ARG A 33 -1.99 7.48 2.66
C ARG A 33 -1.41 8.80 2.13
N GLU A 34 -1.62 9.89 2.85
CA GLU A 34 -1.08 11.20 2.49
C GLU A 34 0.46 11.23 2.54
N GLY A 35 1.06 10.53 3.49
CA GLY A 35 2.52 10.35 3.57
C GLY A 35 3.09 9.63 2.36
N VAL A 36 2.41 8.58 1.88
CA VAL A 36 2.78 7.85 0.66
C VAL A 36 2.67 8.75 -0.56
N ALA A 37 1.54 9.47 -0.70
CA ALA A 37 1.34 10.41 -1.80
C ALA A 37 2.42 11.51 -1.85
N LYS A 38 2.78 12.05 -0.68
CA LYS A 38 3.89 13.01 -0.57
C LYS A 38 5.22 12.40 -1.00
N SER A 39 5.47 11.14 -0.63
CA SER A 39 6.70 10.45 -1.03
C SER A 39 6.82 10.29 -2.54
N PHE A 40 5.71 9.96 -3.24
CA PHE A 40 5.71 9.91 -4.70
C PHE A 40 6.08 11.25 -5.34
N LYS A 41 5.53 12.35 -4.83
CA LYS A 41 5.88 13.70 -5.30
C LYS A 41 7.35 14.05 -5.08
N MET A 42 7.85 13.76 -3.88
CA MET A 42 9.23 14.09 -3.51
C MET A 42 10.28 13.26 -4.25
N LEU A 43 9.95 12.04 -4.61
CA LEU A 43 10.87 11.09 -5.24
C LEU A 43 10.72 11.02 -6.77
N GLU A 44 9.81 11.80 -7.36
CA GLU A 44 9.50 11.74 -8.79
C GLU A 44 10.74 11.98 -9.66
N GLU A 45 11.48 13.06 -9.40
CA GLU A 45 12.69 13.39 -10.14
C GLU A 45 13.77 12.32 -9.96
N HIS A 46 13.98 11.88 -8.73
CA HIS A 46 14.94 10.83 -8.41
C HIS A 46 14.70 9.55 -9.21
N PHE A 47 13.45 9.08 -9.27
CA PHE A 47 13.12 7.88 -10.04
C PHE A 47 13.13 8.13 -11.55
N MET A 48 12.77 9.33 -12.00
CA MET A 48 12.92 9.71 -13.41
C MET A 48 14.38 9.66 -13.87
N GLU A 49 15.31 10.16 -13.07
CA GLU A 49 16.74 10.09 -13.37
C GLU A 49 17.27 8.66 -13.45
N HIS A 50 16.80 7.78 -12.52
CA HIS A 50 17.31 6.41 -12.44
C HIS A 50 16.67 5.44 -13.43
N TYR A 51 15.39 5.64 -13.78
CA TYR A 51 14.63 4.70 -14.60
C TYR A 51 14.13 5.27 -15.92
N GLY A 52 14.31 6.56 -16.16
CA GLY A 52 13.86 7.22 -17.40
C GLY A 52 12.34 7.29 -17.56
N LYS A 53 11.58 7.04 -16.48
CA LYS A 53 10.11 7.04 -16.48
C LYS A 53 9.53 7.51 -15.16
N LYS A 54 8.29 7.99 -15.21
CA LYS A 54 7.51 8.40 -14.05
C LYS A 54 6.46 7.36 -13.74
N ALA A 55 6.15 7.18 -12.45
CA ALA A 55 4.98 6.45 -12.04
C ALA A 55 3.77 7.40 -12.03
N ARG A 56 2.69 7.00 -12.69
CA ARG A 56 1.40 7.66 -12.52
C ARG A 56 0.72 7.10 -11.28
N TRP A 57 0.31 7.94 -10.38
CA TRP A 57 -0.33 7.50 -9.16
C TRP A 57 -1.56 8.35 -8.83
N PHE A 58 -2.49 7.75 -8.15
CA PHE A 58 -3.67 8.43 -7.64
C PHE A 58 -4.14 7.81 -6.33
N ILE A 59 -4.92 8.57 -5.58
CA ILE A 59 -5.60 8.08 -4.39
C ILE A 59 -7.00 7.65 -4.82
N TYR A 60 -7.38 6.39 -4.49
CA TYR A 60 -8.73 5.91 -4.75
C TYR A 60 -9.77 6.84 -4.12
N ASN A 61 -10.72 7.26 -4.94
CA ASN A 61 -11.82 8.12 -4.54
C ASN A 61 -13.12 7.62 -5.17
N SER A 62 -14.08 7.24 -4.33
CA SER A 62 -15.39 6.77 -4.78
C SER A 62 -16.21 7.83 -5.54
N ALA A 63 -15.86 9.09 -5.41
CA ALA A 63 -16.48 10.20 -6.17
C ALA A 63 -15.84 10.40 -7.56
N ASN A 64 -14.71 9.76 -7.86
CA ASN A 64 -14.02 9.88 -9.15
C ASN A 64 -13.55 8.52 -9.66
N LEU A 65 -14.50 7.67 -10.05
CA LEU A 65 -14.23 6.30 -10.50
C LEU A 65 -13.58 6.25 -11.89
N GLN A 66 -13.62 7.32 -12.67
CA GLN A 66 -12.98 7.38 -13.98
C GLN A 66 -11.46 7.24 -13.92
N GLN A 67 -10.85 7.53 -12.77
CA GLN A 67 -9.43 7.27 -12.54
C GLN A 67 -9.09 5.77 -12.64
N LEU A 68 -10.03 4.86 -12.37
CA LEU A 68 -9.85 3.42 -12.55
C LEU A 68 -9.76 3.05 -14.04
N ASP A 69 -10.51 3.70 -14.91
CA ASP A 69 -10.40 3.49 -16.35
C ASP A 69 -9.04 3.98 -16.87
N SER A 70 -8.59 5.14 -16.42
CA SER A 70 -7.25 5.66 -16.73
C SER A 70 -6.15 4.73 -16.22
N PHE A 71 -6.31 4.19 -15.01
CA PHE A 71 -5.40 3.19 -14.43
C PHE A 71 -5.32 1.93 -15.30
N SER A 72 -6.46 1.43 -15.77
CA SER A 72 -6.51 0.23 -16.61
C SER A 72 -5.94 0.47 -18.01
N ALA A 73 -6.21 1.64 -18.60
CA ALA A 73 -5.80 1.97 -19.97
C ALA A 73 -4.32 2.38 -20.08
N ASP A 74 -3.70 2.81 -18.99
CA ASP A 74 -2.31 3.26 -19.00
C ASP A 74 -1.35 2.09 -19.25
N SER A 75 -0.47 2.23 -20.24
CA SER A 75 0.59 1.25 -20.53
C SER A 75 1.82 1.41 -19.64
N GLY A 76 1.95 2.55 -18.96
CA GLY A 76 3.05 2.85 -18.06
C GLY A 76 2.85 2.32 -16.64
N LEU A 77 3.83 2.62 -15.79
CA LEU A 77 3.77 2.28 -14.37
C LEU A 77 2.67 3.08 -13.68
N SER A 78 1.62 2.40 -13.23
CA SER A 78 0.44 2.99 -12.62
C SER A 78 0.19 2.45 -11.22
N VAL A 79 -0.08 3.33 -10.28
CA VAL A 79 -0.21 3.02 -8.86
C VAL A 79 -1.49 3.60 -8.28
N MET A 80 -2.32 2.77 -7.70
CA MET A 80 -3.47 3.17 -6.90
C MET A 80 -3.12 3.09 -5.41
N ILE A 81 -3.35 4.17 -4.68
CA ILE A 81 -3.18 4.21 -3.22
C ILE A 81 -4.58 4.14 -2.59
N ILE A 82 -4.82 3.14 -1.75
CA ILE A 82 -6.13 2.92 -1.14
C ILE A 82 -5.98 2.61 0.36
N ASN A 83 -6.87 3.18 1.18
CA ASN A 83 -6.96 2.82 2.58
C ASN A 83 -7.98 1.71 2.81
N THR A 84 -7.81 0.92 3.87
CA THR A 84 -8.65 -0.25 4.16
C THR A 84 -10.13 0.08 4.28
N GLN A 85 -10.48 1.25 4.80
CA GLN A 85 -11.87 1.69 4.97
C GLN A 85 -12.65 1.76 3.65
N ALA A 86 -11.96 1.95 2.53
CA ALA A 86 -12.60 2.07 1.23
C ALA A 86 -13.08 0.72 0.66
N PHE A 87 -12.54 -0.42 1.13
CA PHE A 87 -12.87 -1.74 0.59
C PHE A 87 -13.13 -2.83 1.62
N ALA A 88 -12.71 -2.65 2.89
CA ALA A 88 -12.93 -3.61 3.96
C ALA A 88 -14.36 -3.52 4.48
N ALA A 89 -15.33 -3.93 3.67
CA ALA A 89 -16.71 -4.06 4.10
C ALA A 89 -16.90 -5.40 4.80
N SER A 90 -17.46 -5.37 6.00
CA SER A 90 -18.03 -6.57 6.61
C SER A 90 -19.17 -7.07 5.73
N MET A 91 -19.14 -8.34 5.32
CA MET A 91 -20.22 -8.98 4.58
C MET A 91 -21.48 -9.22 5.45
N LYS A 92 -21.40 -8.93 6.75
CA LYS A 92 -22.58 -8.94 7.64
C LYS A 92 -23.42 -7.70 7.30
N GLU A 93 -24.68 -7.96 6.95
CA GLU A 93 -25.69 -6.91 6.79
C GLU A 93 -25.64 -5.94 7.97
N GLY A 94 -25.32 -4.66 7.71
CA GLY A 94 -25.13 -3.64 8.74
C GLY A 94 -23.76 -2.95 8.77
N GLY A 95 -22.79 -3.37 7.98
CA GLY A 95 -21.47 -2.73 7.87
C GLY A 95 -21.58 -1.29 7.38
N LYS A 96 -21.19 -0.33 8.23
CA LYS A 96 -21.59 1.08 8.19
C LYS A 96 -20.79 1.99 7.23
N SER A 97 -19.86 1.52 6.44
CA SER A 97 -19.12 2.42 5.53
C SER A 97 -19.81 2.52 4.18
N LYS A 98 -20.36 3.69 3.88
CA LYS A 98 -20.94 4.02 2.57
C LYS A 98 -19.90 3.83 1.45
N GLU A 99 -18.65 4.17 1.70
CA GLU A 99 -17.54 4.08 0.74
C GLU A 99 -17.22 2.63 0.37
N SER A 100 -17.18 1.71 1.35
CA SER A 100 -16.88 0.31 1.08
C SER A 100 -17.98 -0.43 0.30
N ARG A 101 -19.23 0.11 0.30
CA ARG A 101 -20.30 -0.41 -0.56
C ARG A 101 -20.14 0.03 -2.00
N ILE A 102 -19.61 1.22 -2.24
CA ILE A 102 -19.46 1.79 -3.58
C ILE A 102 -18.54 0.92 -4.43
N ILE A 103 -17.42 0.47 -3.89
CA ILE A 103 -16.45 -0.34 -4.63
C ILE A 103 -17.04 -1.68 -5.13
N TYR A 104 -18.03 -2.23 -4.43
CA TYR A 104 -18.67 -3.51 -4.76
C TYR A 104 -20.01 -3.38 -5.46
N SER A 105 -20.54 -2.18 -5.62
CA SER A 105 -21.85 -1.93 -6.23
C SER A 105 -21.72 -1.50 -7.68
N LYS A 106 -22.68 -1.89 -8.52
CA LYS A 106 -22.80 -1.31 -9.86
C LYS A 106 -23.13 0.18 -9.72
N ARG A 107 -22.46 0.99 -10.53
CA ARG A 107 -22.59 2.44 -10.52
C ARG A 107 -22.97 2.94 -11.91
N ASP A 108 -24.08 3.66 -12.01
CA ASP A 108 -24.58 4.17 -13.28
C ASP A 108 -23.60 5.21 -13.87
N GLU A 109 -23.04 6.06 -13.00
CA GLU A 109 -22.00 7.02 -13.37
C GLU A 109 -20.67 6.36 -13.83
N PHE A 110 -20.56 5.05 -13.69
CA PHE A 110 -19.42 4.24 -14.11
C PHE A 110 -19.81 3.17 -15.15
N GLY A 111 -20.83 3.47 -15.96
CA GLY A 111 -21.32 2.56 -17.01
C GLY A 111 -21.91 1.27 -16.45
N SER A 112 -22.63 1.32 -15.33
CA SER A 112 -23.22 0.19 -14.63
C SER A 112 -22.22 -0.93 -14.28
N ARG A 113 -20.92 -0.59 -14.16
CA ARG A 113 -19.85 -1.50 -13.75
C ARG A 113 -19.60 -1.39 -12.25
N ARG A 114 -19.06 -2.45 -11.65
CA ARG A 114 -18.53 -2.40 -10.28
C ARG A 114 -17.07 -1.98 -10.30
N PRO A 115 -16.64 -1.02 -9.49
CA PRO A 115 -15.23 -0.63 -9.42
C PRO A 115 -14.28 -1.79 -9.16
N ILE A 116 -14.67 -2.73 -8.29
CA ILE A 116 -13.87 -3.91 -7.96
C ILE A 116 -13.58 -4.78 -9.19
N ASP A 117 -14.51 -4.89 -10.14
CA ASP A 117 -14.32 -5.71 -11.34
C ASP A 117 -13.25 -5.11 -12.25
N VAL A 118 -13.23 -3.78 -12.37
CA VAL A 118 -12.21 -3.06 -13.14
C VAL A 118 -10.85 -3.20 -12.49
N ILE A 119 -10.77 -3.10 -11.17
CA ILE A 119 -9.52 -3.28 -10.41
C ILE A 119 -9.01 -4.70 -10.59
N SER A 120 -9.85 -5.71 -10.37
CA SER A 120 -9.47 -7.13 -10.41
C SER A 120 -9.04 -7.60 -11.80
N ALA A 121 -9.60 -7.03 -12.87
CA ALA A 121 -9.23 -7.35 -14.23
C ALA A 121 -7.76 -6.99 -14.58
N ASN A 122 -7.16 -6.08 -13.82
CA ASN A 122 -5.75 -5.69 -14.01
C ASN A 122 -4.75 -6.66 -13.36
N HIS A 123 -5.18 -7.62 -12.55
CA HIS A 123 -4.30 -8.51 -11.77
C HIS A 123 -3.13 -7.74 -11.10
N PRO A 124 -3.43 -6.74 -10.27
CA PRO A 124 -2.41 -5.84 -9.75
C PRO A 124 -1.47 -6.55 -8.79
N ILE A 125 -0.25 -6.02 -8.64
CA ILE A 125 0.61 -6.36 -7.51
C ILE A 125 0.17 -5.49 -6.33
N VAL A 126 -0.15 -6.12 -5.21
CA VAL A 126 -0.58 -5.42 -4.00
C VAL A 126 0.58 -5.26 -3.04
N ILE A 127 0.81 -4.04 -2.59
CA ILE A 127 1.79 -3.68 -1.56
C ILE A 127 1.02 -3.29 -0.30
N MET A 128 1.30 -3.98 0.81
CA MET A 128 0.72 -3.67 2.11
C MET A 128 1.74 -2.94 2.98
N ASP A 129 1.45 -1.69 3.32
CA ASP A 129 2.26 -0.91 4.24
C ASP A 129 1.70 -1.03 5.66
N GLU A 130 2.49 -1.55 6.58
CA GLU A 130 2.10 -1.88 7.97
C GLU A 130 0.98 -2.95 8.05
N PRO A 131 1.15 -4.14 7.45
CA PRO A 131 0.12 -5.18 7.38
C PRO A 131 -0.40 -5.62 8.75
N GLN A 132 0.40 -5.55 9.81
CA GLN A 132 -0.01 -5.89 11.19
C GLN A 132 -1.14 -5.00 11.73
N LYS A 133 -1.42 -3.87 11.09
CA LYS A 133 -2.56 -3.00 11.40
C LYS A 133 -3.81 -3.33 10.58
N MET A 134 -3.71 -4.31 9.68
CA MET A 134 -4.73 -4.64 8.68
C MET A 134 -5.05 -6.15 8.65
N GLU A 135 -4.88 -6.86 9.75
CA GLU A 135 -5.05 -8.32 9.86
C GLU A 135 -6.52 -8.77 9.91
N GLY A 136 -7.48 -7.84 9.96
CA GLY A 136 -8.91 -8.19 10.04
C GLY A 136 -9.41 -8.96 8.82
N ASP A 137 -10.28 -9.96 9.05
CA ASP A 137 -10.84 -10.84 8.01
C ASP A 137 -11.45 -10.10 6.83
N ALA A 138 -12.17 -8.99 7.10
CA ALA A 138 -12.78 -8.17 6.07
C ALA A 138 -11.73 -7.51 5.15
N THR A 139 -10.60 -7.11 5.70
CA THR A 139 -9.49 -6.55 4.92
C THR A 139 -8.84 -7.63 4.06
N GLN A 140 -8.56 -8.78 4.63
CA GLN A 140 -7.97 -9.90 3.90
C GLN A 140 -8.88 -10.40 2.78
N ALA A 141 -10.19 -10.51 3.04
CA ALA A 141 -11.17 -10.84 2.02
C ALA A 141 -11.22 -9.79 0.90
N GLY A 142 -11.14 -8.51 1.25
CA GLY A 142 -11.11 -7.40 0.28
C GLY A 142 -9.88 -7.43 -0.61
N ILE A 143 -8.71 -7.72 -0.06
CA ILE A 143 -7.45 -7.86 -0.83
C ILE A 143 -7.55 -9.01 -1.82
N LYS A 144 -8.11 -10.15 -1.43
CA LYS A 144 -8.33 -11.28 -2.34
C LYS A 144 -9.24 -10.90 -3.53
N ARG A 145 -10.21 -10.00 -3.32
CA ARG A 145 -11.10 -9.52 -4.38
C ARG A 145 -10.42 -8.62 -5.41
N PHE A 146 -9.28 -8.02 -5.08
CA PHE A 146 -8.45 -7.34 -6.09
C PHE A 146 -7.84 -8.32 -7.09
N ASN A 147 -7.92 -9.63 -6.83
CA ASN A 147 -7.32 -10.67 -7.65
C ASN A 147 -5.85 -10.41 -7.96
N PRO A 148 -5.03 -10.18 -6.93
CA PRO A 148 -3.64 -9.78 -7.11
C PRO A 148 -2.81 -10.89 -7.73
N LEU A 149 -1.81 -10.49 -8.52
CA LEU A 149 -0.78 -11.40 -9.00
C LEU A 149 0.00 -11.99 -7.81
N PHE A 150 0.39 -11.14 -6.88
CA PHE A 150 0.91 -11.48 -5.55
C PHE A 150 0.83 -10.27 -4.60
N VAL A 151 1.11 -10.51 -3.34
CA VAL A 151 1.07 -9.49 -2.29
C VAL A 151 2.44 -9.36 -1.63
N LEU A 152 2.96 -8.14 -1.52
CA LEU A 152 4.19 -7.80 -0.82
C LEU A 152 3.87 -7.08 0.49
N ASN A 153 4.36 -7.60 1.59
CA ASN A 153 4.17 -7.03 2.92
C ASN A 153 5.41 -6.26 3.37
N TYR A 154 5.24 -4.98 3.71
CA TYR A 154 6.30 -4.12 4.24
C TYR A 154 5.98 -3.74 5.68
N SER A 155 6.64 -4.37 6.64
CA SER A 155 6.41 -4.17 8.06
C SER A 155 7.69 -3.84 8.82
N ALA A 156 7.56 -3.07 9.90
CA ALA A 156 8.62 -2.91 10.89
C ALA A 156 8.61 -4.06 11.92
N THR A 157 7.44 -4.71 12.10
CA THR A 157 7.24 -5.79 13.07
C THR A 157 6.39 -6.87 12.41
N HIS A 158 6.86 -8.12 12.43
CA HIS A 158 6.14 -9.26 11.89
C HIS A 158 5.44 -10.00 13.02
N LYS A 159 4.12 -10.14 12.93
CA LYS A 159 3.32 -10.97 13.85
C LYS A 159 3.03 -12.35 13.28
N THR A 160 2.90 -12.46 11.98
CA THR A 160 2.56 -13.70 11.27
C THR A 160 3.77 -14.19 10.48
N LYS A 161 3.95 -15.52 10.41
CA LYS A 161 4.97 -16.12 9.54
C LYS A 161 4.52 -16.00 8.09
N HIS A 162 5.27 -15.26 7.32
CA HIS A 162 5.20 -15.17 5.86
C HIS A 162 6.56 -15.58 5.30
N ASP A 163 6.61 -15.89 4.02
CA ASP A 163 7.88 -16.07 3.32
C ASP A 163 8.66 -14.74 3.35
N THR A 164 9.68 -14.69 4.19
CA THR A 164 10.48 -13.48 4.39
C THR A 164 11.56 -13.40 3.34
N ILE A 165 11.44 -12.42 2.43
CA ILE A 165 12.43 -12.18 1.37
C ILE A 165 13.63 -11.43 1.93
N TYR A 166 13.39 -10.45 2.82
CA TYR A 166 14.43 -9.62 3.43
C TYR A 166 14.01 -9.17 4.81
N ALA A 167 14.95 -9.22 5.76
CA ALA A 167 14.77 -8.70 7.11
C ALA A 167 15.94 -7.79 7.48
N LEU A 168 15.64 -6.64 8.06
CA LEU A 168 16.61 -5.72 8.65
C LEU A 168 16.02 -5.20 9.96
N ASP A 169 16.41 -5.81 11.06
CA ASP A 169 16.02 -5.36 12.38
C ASP A 169 16.90 -4.21 12.91
N ALA A 170 16.57 -3.70 14.09
CA ALA A 170 17.32 -2.60 14.70
C ALA A 170 18.76 -2.99 15.06
N LEU A 171 18.98 -4.25 15.43
CA LEU A 171 20.29 -4.76 15.77
C LEU A 171 21.16 -4.95 14.52
N ASP A 172 20.56 -5.50 13.47
CA ASP A 172 21.24 -5.66 12.18
C ASP A 172 21.61 -4.30 11.58
N ALA A 173 20.68 -3.34 11.63
CA ALA A 173 20.93 -1.98 11.19
C ALA A 173 22.08 -1.32 11.99
N TYR A 174 22.16 -1.57 13.30
CA TYR A 174 23.26 -1.09 14.14
C TYR A 174 24.58 -1.78 13.78
N ARG A 175 24.60 -3.11 13.63
CA ARG A 175 25.81 -3.87 13.24
C ARG A 175 26.35 -3.41 11.89
N GLN A 176 25.46 -3.10 10.96
CA GLN A 176 25.82 -2.57 9.64
C GLN A 176 26.13 -1.07 9.63
N LYS A 177 26.14 -0.40 10.80
CA LYS A 177 26.41 1.03 10.97
C LYS A 177 25.44 1.96 10.22
N LEU A 178 24.22 1.48 9.94
CA LEU A 178 23.16 2.22 9.26
C LEU A 178 22.42 3.17 10.19
N VAL A 179 22.47 2.92 11.50
CA VAL A 179 21.82 3.73 12.54
C VAL A 179 22.76 3.99 13.71
N LYS A 180 22.48 5.08 14.46
CA LYS A 180 23.22 5.42 15.69
C LYS A 180 22.88 4.42 16.80
N ARG A 181 23.82 4.21 17.72
CA ARG A 181 23.61 3.38 18.92
C ARG A 181 22.50 3.98 19.80
N ILE A 182 21.55 3.16 20.17
CA ILE A 182 20.53 3.53 21.15
C ILE A 182 21.12 3.24 22.53
N HIS A 183 21.31 4.27 23.35
CA HIS A 183 21.65 4.16 24.76
C HIS A 183 20.41 4.40 25.59
N VAL A 184 19.97 3.37 26.32
CA VAL A 184 18.93 3.50 27.34
C VAL A 184 19.62 3.75 28.67
N LYS A 185 19.41 4.95 29.25
CA LYS A 185 19.82 5.26 30.63
C LYS A 185 18.58 5.19 31.51
N GLY A 186 18.54 4.21 32.40
CA GLY A 186 17.53 4.16 33.48
C GLY A 186 17.96 5.10 34.62
N PHE A 187 17.02 5.86 35.15
CA PHE A 187 17.20 6.60 36.40
C PHE A 187 16.39 5.90 37.49
N GLU A 188 17.05 5.41 38.52
CA GLU A 188 16.39 5.03 39.77
C GLU A 188 16.05 6.30 40.56
N VAL A 189 14.78 6.63 40.67
CA VAL A 189 14.32 7.67 41.59
C VAL A 189 14.11 7.01 42.96
N LYS A 190 15.12 7.12 43.82
CA LYS A 190 14.95 6.81 45.24
C LYS A 190 14.23 7.99 45.90
N ASN A 191 13.05 7.70 46.49
CA ASN A 191 12.20 8.60 47.28
C ASN A 191 11.39 9.65 46.47
N LEU A 192 10.25 9.21 45.97
CA LEU A 192 9.04 10.04 45.92
C LEU A 192 8.33 9.88 47.29
N LYS A 193 8.49 10.89 48.17
CA LYS A 193 7.60 11.12 49.28
C LYS A 193 6.36 11.85 48.80
#